data_50e66494eab1481680a779e2d1a84610
#
_entry.id   50e66494eab1481680a779e2d1a84610
#
_cell.length_a   1.000
_cell.length_b   1.000
_cell.length_c   1.000
_cell.angle_alpha   90.00
_cell.angle_beta   90.00
_cell.angle_gamma   90.00
#
_symmetry.space_group_name_H-M   'P 1'
#
loop_
_entity.id
_entity.type
_entity.pdbx_description
1 polymer ?
#
loop_
_entity_poly.entity_id
_entity_poly.type
_entity_poly.pdbx_seq_one_letter_code
_entity_poly.pdbx_strand_id
1 'polypeptide(L)'
;MDSTTVKVEIEADFGCFTDPLSGASFRTYPFATSSALKQIAYAIADTHNAYAKPLLLRICSPVKYANYTFTYAGAYRRASKDAFMGHSTVLVNPRYQVLYEVVSRNEAGGSPNAAGLIRQLLEDNIKEGRCNRTPFMGRGQYVMTYVGPWRESEPVVVSITVPRMLRWVFEDKFNGAFAPVFADVTCEHGVVHYA
;
A
#
# COMPACT_ATOMS: atom_id res chain seq x y z
N MET A 1 -15.41 -14.86 -13.73
CA MET A 1 -14.46 -14.17 -12.85
C MET A 1 -13.24 -15.07 -12.75
N ASP A 2 -12.08 -14.56 -13.13
CA ASP A 2 -10.88 -15.36 -13.08
C ASP A 2 -10.61 -15.85 -11.67
N SER A 3 -10.30 -17.12 -11.55
CA SER A 3 -10.13 -17.85 -10.27
C SER A 3 -8.94 -17.38 -9.43
N THR A 4 -8.23 -16.33 -9.84
CA THR A 4 -6.98 -15.85 -9.23
C THR A 4 -7.08 -14.50 -8.54
N THR A 5 -8.24 -13.82 -8.58
CA THR A 5 -8.37 -12.46 -8.03
C THR A 5 -8.97 -12.46 -6.62
N VAL A 6 -8.52 -11.49 -5.80
CA VAL A 6 -8.99 -11.24 -4.43
C VAL A 6 -9.34 -9.76 -4.28
N LYS A 7 -10.43 -9.46 -3.58
CA LYS A 7 -10.91 -8.12 -3.29
C LYS A 7 -10.75 -7.82 -1.80
N VAL A 8 -10.14 -6.67 -1.49
CA VAL A 8 -10.02 -6.18 -0.11
C VAL A 8 -10.36 -4.70 -0.04
N GLU A 9 -11.05 -4.29 1.00
CA GLU A 9 -11.25 -2.90 1.35
C GLU A 9 -10.44 -2.57 2.60
N ILE A 10 -9.78 -1.42 2.57
CA ILE A 10 -8.88 -0.93 3.61
C ILE A 10 -9.22 0.52 3.97
N GLU A 11 -9.18 0.83 5.27
CA GLU A 11 -9.37 2.19 5.80
C GLU A 11 -8.37 2.49 6.90
N ALA A 12 -8.08 3.78 7.09
CA ALA A 12 -7.34 4.30 8.23
C ALA A 12 -7.76 5.74 8.51
N ASP A 13 -7.52 6.23 9.74
CA ASP A 13 -7.73 7.66 10.06
C ASP A 13 -6.73 8.53 9.31
N PHE A 14 -5.49 8.03 9.16
CA PHE A 14 -4.43 8.70 8.42
C PHE A 14 -3.66 7.71 7.55
N GLY A 15 -3.04 8.23 6.48
CA GLY A 15 -2.16 7.46 5.62
C GLY A 15 -1.01 8.29 5.06
N CYS A 16 0.14 7.66 4.84
CA CYS A 16 1.29 8.33 4.23
C CYS A 16 2.06 7.38 3.31
N PHE A 17 1.84 7.52 2.04
CA PHE A 17 2.60 6.86 0.99
C PHE A 17 3.73 7.81 0.57
N THR A 18 4.83 7.76 1.30
CA THR A 18 5.89 8.75 1.23
C THR A 18 6.47 8.88 -0.17
N ASP A 19 6.48 10.11 -0.70
CA ASP A 19 7.29 10.46 -1.85
C ASP A 19 8.78 10.48 -1.43
N PRO A 20 9.64 9.61 -1.99
CA PRO A 20 11.04 9.55 -1.61
C PRO A 20 11.82 10.83 -1.95
N LEU A 21 11.29 11.65 -2.85
CA LEU A 21 11.93 12.93 -3.21
C LEU A 21 11.63 14.05 -2.21
N SER A 22 10.74 13.83 -1.25
CA SER A 22 10.35 14.84 -0.24
C SER A 22 11.39 15.07 0.87
N GLY A 23 12.46 14.29 0.91
CA GLY A 23 13.54 14.44 1.90
C GLY A 23 13.08 14.21 3.34
N ALA A 24 13.51 15.10 4.25
CA ALA A 24 13.19 15.02 5.67
C ALA A 24 11.75 15.45 6.00
N SER A 25 11.10 16.20 5.11
CA SER A 25 9.69 16.59 5.23
C SER A 25 8.83 15.60 4.45
N PHE A 26 8.16 14.70 5.15
CA PHE A 26 7.40 13.64 4.49
C PHE A 26 6.16 14.19 3.78
N ARG A 27 6.09 13.97 2.47
CA ARG A 27 4.88 14.22 1.68
C ARG A 27 4.29 12.90 1.23
N THR A 28 2.97 12.78 1.36
CA THR A 28 2.27 11.61 0.85
C THR A 28 1.90 11.79 -0.62
N TYR A 29 1.96 10.72 -1.39
CA TYR A 29 1.22 10.63 -2.64
C TYR A 29 -0.30 10.68 -2.39
N PRO A 30 -1.10 11.09 -3.37
CA PRO A 30 -2.56 11.19 -3.24
C PRO A 30 -3.27 9.84 -3.08
N PHE A 31 -2.61 8.76 -3.43
CA PHE A 31 -3.10 7.37 -3.31
C PHE A 31 -1.95 6.40 -3.09
N ALA A 32 -2.28 5.14 -2.78
CA ALA A 32 -1.30 4.12 -2.44
C ALA A 32 -0.37 3.79 -3.61
N THR A 33 0.89 3.47 -3.31
CA THR A 33 1.83 2.90 -4.28
C THR A 33 1.59 1.40 -4.44
N SER A 34 1.94 0.85 -5.59
CA SER A 34 1.86 -0.59 -5.82
C SER A 34 2.67 -1.40 -4.78
N SER A 35 3.86 -0.90 -4.41
CA SER A 35 4.67 -1.52 -3.34
C SER A 35 3.98 -1.52 -1.99
N ALA A 36 3.30 -0.41 -1.61
CA ALA A 36 2.55 -0.35 -0.36
C ALA A 36 1.39 -1.35 -0.36
N LEU A 37 0.65 -1.45 -1.47
CA LEU A 37 -0.44 -2.41 -1.61
C LEU A 37 0.05 -3.87 -1.51
N LYS A 38 1.19 -4.21 -2.11
CA LYS A 38 1.81 -5.54 -1.93
C LYS A 38 2.12 -5.84 -0.46
N GLN A 39 2.67 -4.87 0.27
CA GLN A 39 2.99 -5.03 1.68
C GLN A 39 1.73 -5.19 2.55
N ILE A 40 0.65 -4.53 2.18
CA ILE A 40 -0.65 -4.70 2.86
C ILE A 40 -1.17 -6.14 2.67
N ALA A 41 -1.17 -6.66 1.45
CA ALA A 41 -1.56 -8.05 1.19
C ALA A 41 -0.67 -9.05 1.96
N TYR A 42 0.64 -8.80 2.02
CA TYR A 42 1.58 -9.60 2.80
C TYR A 42 1.31 -9.53 4.32
N ALA A 43 0.84 -8.40 4.83
CA ALA A 43 0.46 -8.28 6.23
C ALA A 43 -0.83 -9.04 6.55
N ILE A 44 -1.78 -9.13 5.60
CA ILE A 44 -3.02 -9.89 5.75
C ILE A 44 -2.72 -11.40 5.76
N ALA A 45 -1.94 -11.87 4.78
CA ALA A 45 -1.55 -13.27 4.69
C ALA A 45 -0.09 -13.39 4.26
N ASP A 46 0.69 -14.16 5.01
CA ASP A 46 2.09 -14.41 4.68
C ASP A 46 2.18 -15.26 3.40
N THR A 47 2.83 -14.70 2.38
CA THR A 47 2.81 -15.23 1.03
C THR A 47 4.21 -15.62 0.56
N HIS A 48 4.85 -16.64 1.22
CA HIS A 48 6.20 -17.06 0.83
C HIS A 48 6.27 -17.65 -0.59
N ASN A 49 5.26 -18.42 -1.00
CA ASN A 49 5.27 -19.17 -2.27
C ASN A 49 4.40 -18.55 -3.38
N ALA A 50 3.74 -17.44 -3.10
CA ALA A 50 2.99 -16.64 -4.07
C ALA A 50 2.99 -15.18 -3.62
N TYR A 51 2.58 -14.26 -4.47
CA TYR A 51 2.40 -12.86 -4.09
C TYR A 51 1.10 -12.28 -4.65
N ALA A 52 0.56 -11.31 -3.95
CA ALA A 52 -0.61 -10.57 -4.41
C ALA A 52 -0.15 -9.34 -5.20
N LYS A 53 -0.39 -9.34 -6.52
CA LYS A 53 -0.12 -8.23 -7.43
C LYS A 53 -1.34 -7.32 -7.44
N PRO A 54 -1.23 -6.02 -7.05
CA PRO A 54 -2.34 -5.11 -7.21
C PRO A 54 -2.61 -4.85 -8.69
N LEU A 55 -3.85 -5.05 -9.11
CA LEU A 55 -4.32 -4.74 -10.45
C LEU A 55 -4.98 -3.37 -10.51
N LEU A 56 -5.82 -3.09 -9.52
CA LEU A 56 -6.67 -1.91 -9.51
C LEU A 56 -6.88 -1.42 -8.08
N LEU A 57 -6.92 -0.10 -7.93
CA LEU A 57 -7.33 0.58 -6.70
C LEU A 57 -8.46 1.54 -7.01
N ARG A 58 -9.55 1.46 -6.23
CA ARG A 58 -10.66 2.42 -6.25
C ARG A 58 -10.52 3.33 -5.03
N ILE A 59 -10.54 4.64 -5.22
CA ILE A 59 -10.54 5.63 -4.16
C ILE A 59 -11.98 5.84 -3.72
N CYS A 60 -12.32 5.43 -2.50
CA CYS A 60 -13.70 5.46 -1.98
C CYS A 60 -13.95 6.58 -0.96
N SER A 61 -12.98 7.46 -0.73
CA SER A 61 -13.11 8.66 0.09
C SER A 61 -12.44 9.85 -0.60
N PRO A 62 -12.93 11.09 -0.37
CA PRO A 62 -12.28 12.28 -0.93
C PRO A 62 -10.81 12.38 -0.53
N VAL A 63 -9.93 12.71 -1.47
CA VAL A 63 -8.50 12.91 -1.20
C VAL A 63 -8.32 14.20 -0.41
N LYS A 64 -8.07 14.08 0.88
CA LYS A 64 -7.86 15.18 1.82
C LYS A 64 -6.51 15.07 2.48
N TYR A 65 -5.89 16.20 2.78
CA TYR A 65 -4.59 16.27 3.42
C TYR A 65 -4.65 17.00 4.76
N ALA A 66 -3.83 16.54 5.70
CA ALA A 66 -3.48 17.27 6.90
C ALA A 66 -1.97 17.51 6.96
N ASN A 67 -1.58 18.65 7.47
CA ASN A 67 -0.19 18.97 7.73
C ASN A 67 0.04 19.00 9.23
N TYR A 68 1.14 18.40 9.69
CA TYR A 68 1.56 18.49 11.07
C TYR A 68 3.08 18.70 11.14
N THR A 69 3.49 19.31 12.22
CA THR A 69 4.90 19.54 12.55
C THR A 69 5.33 18.54 13.60
N PHE A 70 6.47 17.95 13.45
CA PHE A 70 7.07 17.09 14.46
C PHE A 70 8.48 17.54 14.81
N THR A 71 8.85 17.37 16.07
CA THR A 71 10.19 17.66 16.53
C THR A 71 10.96 16.35 16.64
N TYR A 72 12.09 16.27 15.99
CA TYR A 72 13.00 15.13 16.04
C TYR A 72 14.31 15.51 16.73
N ALA A 73 14.49 15.00 17.93
CA ALA A 73 15.76 15.06 18.64
C ALA A 73 16.47 13.69 18.49
N GLY A 74 17.08 13.46 17.35
CA GLY A 74 17.73 12.18 17.04
C GLY A 74 18.99 11.94 17.86
N ALA A 75 19.30 10.68 18.11
CA ALA A 75 20.49 10.22 18.83
C ALA A 75 21.81 10.74 18.19
N TYR A 76 21.80 11.08 16.92
CA TYR A 76 22.95 11.60 16.19
C TYR A 76 23.32 13.05 16.54
N ARG A 77 22.45 13.78 17.25
CA ARG A 77 22.67 15.18 17.63
C ARG A 77 22.84 15.42 19.13
N ARG A 78 23.18 14.38 19.89
CA ARG A 78 23.45 14.52 21.34
C ARG A 78 24.47 15.60 21.67
N ALA A 79 25.41 15.90 20.76
CA ALA A 79 26.44 16.91 20.96
C ALA A 79 25.97 18.35 20.69
N SER A 80 24.94 18.56 19.85
CA SER A 80 24.54 19.91 19.40
C SER A 80 23.34 20.47 20.13
N LYS A 81 22.60 19.67 20.92
CA LYS A 81 21.33 20.05 21.61
C LYS A 81 20.24 20.62 20.67
N ASP A 82 20.45 20.58 19.35
CA ASP A 82 19.52 21.16 18.39
C ASP A 82 18.41 20.14 18.07
N ALA A 83 17.15 20.55 18.24
CA ALA A 83 16.01 19.82 17.75
C ALA A 83 15.76 20.17 16.28
N PHE A 84 15.55 19.14 15.47
CA PHE A 84 15.11 19.33 14.09
C PHE A 84 13.57 19.37 14.05
N MET A 85 13.03 20.42 13.45
CA MET A 85 11.60 20.54 13.20
C MET A 85 11.30 20.08 11.78
N GLY A 86 10.52 19.02 11.65
CA GLY A 86 10.08 18.49 10.37
C GLY A 86 8.58 18.75 10.13
N HIS A 87 8.21 18.85 8.87
CA HIS A 87 6.81 18.95 8.46
C HIS A 87 6.39 17.66 7.77
N SER A 88 5.15 17.25 7.96
CA SER A 88 4.61 16.08 7.31
C SER A 88 3.23 16.38 6.75
N THR A 89 2.99 15.93 5.51
CA THR A 89 1.68 15.97 4.87
C THR A 89 1.16 14.55 4.75
N VAL A 90 -0.02 14.29 5.26
CA VAL A 90 -0.66 12.97 5.30
C VAL A 90 -2.06 12.99 4.72
N LEU A 91 -2.54 11.85 4.27
CA LEU A 91 -3.93 11.65 3.89
C LEU A 91 -4.80 11.54 5.14
N VAL A 92 -6.01 12.07 5.06
CA VAL A 92 -7.02 12.02 6.13
C VAL A 92 -8.16 11.10 5.69
N ASN A 93 -8.49 10.13 6.53
CA ASN A 93 -9.54 9.14 6.32
C ASN A 93 -9.46 8.45 4.94
N PRO A 94 -8.28 7.98 4.51
CA PRO A 94 -8.17 7.28 3.24
C PRO A 94 -8.94 5.95 3.30
N ARG A 95 -9.75 5.71 2.26
CA ARG A 95 -10.53 4.48 2.07
C ARG A 95 -10.34 3.99 0.65
N TYR A 96 -9.90 2.74 0.52
CA TYR A 96 -9.59 2.14 -0.77
C TYR A 96 -10.19 0.75 -0.90
N GLN A 97 -10.65 0.44 -2.11
CA GLN A 97 -10.97 -0.90 -2.55
C GLN A 97 -9.90 -1.37 -3.52
N VAL A 98 -9.27 -2.48 -3.22
CA VAL A 98 -8.14 -3.01 -3.99
C VAL A 98 -8.49 -4.37 -4.57
N LEU A 99 -8.21 -4.53 -5.86
CA LEU A 99 -8.27 -5.81 -6.56
C LEU A 99 -6.85 -6.34 -6.72
N TYR A 100 -6.61 -7.54 -6.22
CA TYR A 100 -5.34 -8.24 -6.38
C TYR A 100 -5.49 -9.44 -7.31
N GLU A 101 -4.42 -9.74 -8.03
CA GLU A 101 -4.17 -11.04 -8.66
C GLU A 101 -3.15 -11.79 -7.82
N VAL A 102 -3.47 -13.04 -7.45
CA VAL A 102 -2.52 -13.90 -6.74
C VAL A 102 -1.71 -14.69 -7.75
N VAL A 103 -0.40 -14.46 -7.77
CA VAL A 103 0.54 -15.03 -8.72
C VAL A 103 1.47 -15.99 -7.99
N SER A 104 1.58 -17.22 -8.49
CA SER A 104 2.53 -18.21 -7.99
C SER A 104 3.96 -17.79 -8.30
N ARG A 105 4.88 -17.99 -7.34
CA ARG A 105 6.31 -17.90 -7.59
C ARG A 105 6.78 -19.19 -8.22
N ASN A 106 7.25 -19.11 -9.45
CA ASN A 106 7.87 -20.26 -10.13
C ASN A 106 9.30 -20.45 -9.59
N GLU A 107 9.43 -20.91 -8.34
CA GLU A 107 10.69 -21.44 -7.87
C GLU A 107 10.71 -22.95 -8.12
N ALA A 108 11.87 -23.46 -8.51
CA ALA A 108 12.08 -24.91 -8.73
C ALA A 108 11.73 -25.66 -7.42
N GLY A 109 10.60 -26.36 -7.42
CA GLY A 109 10.05 -27.08 -6.26
C GLY A 109 8.80 -26.48 -5.61
N GLY A 110 8.28 -25.35 -6.10
CA GLY A 110 7.02 -24.76 -5.62
C GLY A 110 5.83 -25.67 -5.92
N SER A 111 4.88 -25.74 -4.97
CA SER A 111 3.62 -26.48 -5.18
C SER A 111 2.84 -25.85 -6.34
N PRO A 112 2.38 -26.64 -7.33
CA PRO A 112 1.61 -26.13 -8.47
C PRO A 112 0.29 -25.46 -8.06
N ASN A 113 -0.15 -25.62 -6.81
CA ASN A 113 -1.38 -25.04 -6.27
C ASN A 113 -1.14 -23.90 -5.26
N ALA A 114 0.10 -23.38 -5.16
CA ALA A 114 0.44 -22.37 -4.16
C ALA A 114 -0.41 -21.08 -4.29
N ALA A 115 -0.68 -20.62 -5.51
CA ALA A 115 -1.51 -19.44 -5.74
C ALA A 115 -2.95 -19.64 -5.25
N GLY A 116 -3.54 -20.83 -5.50
CA GLY A 116 -4.89 -21.16 -5.04
C GLY A 116 -5.01 -21.19 -3.52
N LEU A 117 -4.04 -21.82 -2.84
CA LEU A 117 -4.02 -21.88 -1.37
C LEU A 117 -3.87 -20.48 -0.74
N ILE A 118 -2.95 -19.67 -1.27
CA ILE A 118 -2.74 -18.31 -0.76
C ILE A 118 -3.92 -17.40 -1.06
N ARG A 119 -4.57 -17.54 -2.21
CA ARG A 119 -5.81 -16.85 -2.52
C ARG A 119 -6.87 -17.17 -1.48
N GLN A 120 -7.09 -18.46 -1.19
CA GLN A 120 -8.06 -18.88 -0.19
C GLN A 120 -7.72 -18.33 1.20
N LEU A 121 -6.47 -18.40 1.61
CA LEU A 121 -6.00 -17.85 2.90
C LEU A 121 -6.25 -16.33 3.00
N LEU A 122 -5.97 -15.59 1.92
CA LEU A 122 -6.26 -14.15 1.85
C LEU A 122 -7.75 -13.89 1.97
N GLU A 123 -8.60 -14.61 1.23
CA GLU A 123 -10.06 -14.45 1.28
C GLU A 123 -10.62 -14.76 2.68
N ASP A 124 -10.15 -15.82 3.32
CA ASP A 124 -10.59 -16.20 4.67
C ASP A 124 -10.16 -15.16 5.71
N ASN A 125 -8.91 -14.69 5.66
CA ASN A 125 -8.42 -13.65 6.54
C ASN A 125 -9.17 -12.33 6.36
N ILE A 126 -9.47 -11.94 5.11
CA ILE A 126 -10.25 -10.73 4.80
C ILE A 126 -11.68 -10.86 5.35
N LYS A 127 -12.35 -12.01 5.19
CA LYS A 127 -13.71 -12.24 5.69
C LYS A 127 -13.80 -12.15 7.22
N GLU A 128 -12.76 -12.66 7.90
CA GLU A 128 -12.70 -12.71 9.35
C GLU A 128 -12.05 -11.46 9.97
N GLY A 129 -11.55 -10.51 9.15
CA GLY A 129 -10.83 -9.34 9.62
C GLY A 129 -9.51 -9.69 10.30
N ARG A 130 -8.91 -10.83 9.97
CA ARG A 130 -7.62 -11.29 10.51
C ARG A 130 -6.47 -10.78 9.68
N CYS A 131 -5.37 -10.48 10.35
CA CYS A 131 -4.10 -10.16 9.71
C CYS A 131 -2.97 -10.86 10.44
N ASN A 132 -2.02 -11.45 9.72
CA ASN A 132 -0.83 -12.09 10.29
C ASN A 132 0.12 -11.07 10.93
N ARG A 133 0.10 -9.85 10.43
CA ARG A 133 0.86 -8.70 10.94
C ARG A 133 -0.02 -7.48 10.93
N THR A 134 0.29 -6.49 11.75
CA THR A 134 -0.42 -5.20 11.75
C THR A 134 -0.26 -4.53 10.39
N PRO A 135 -1.33 -4.30 9.62
CA PRO A 135 -1.27 -3.60 8.35
C PRO A 135 -1.23 -2.10 8.56
N PHE A 136 -0.44 -1.41 7.73
CA PHE A 136 -0.25 0.04 7.81
C PHE A 136 -0.64 0.73 6.50
N MET A 137 -1.23 1.92 6.60
CA MET A 137 -1.52 2.78 5.46
C MET A 137 -0.26 3.57 5.04
N GLY A 138 0.71 2.83 4.49
CA GLY A 138 2.00 3.32 4.02
C GLY A 138 3.08 3.32 5.09
N ARG A 139 3.00 4.13 6.14
CA ARG A 139 3.99 4.16 7.23
C ARG A 139 3.46 3.47 8.49
N GLY A 140 4.37 2.86 9.27
CA GLY A 140 4.04 2.04 10.43
C GLY A 140 3.22 2.70 11.55
N GLN A 141 3.21 4.03 11.61
CA GLN A 141 2.41 4.79 12.57
C GLN A 141 0.93 4.92 12.17
N TYR A 142 0.57 4.62 10.93
CA TYR A 142 -0.80 4.76 10.42
C TYR A 142 -1.43 3.37 10.29
N VAL A 143 -1.84 2.82 11.42
CA VAL A 143 -2.50 1.53 11.50
C VAL A 143 -3.87 1.60 10.83
N MET A 144 -4.23 0.56 10.10
CA MET A 144 -5.54 0.47 9.48
C MET A 144 -6.63 0.26 10.52
N THR A 145 -7.74 0.96 10.36
CA THR A 145 -8.94 0.84 11.18
C THR A 145 -9.91 -0.21 10.63
N TYR A 146 -9.80 -0.51 9.33
CA TYR A 146 -10.57 -1.54 8.68
C TYR A 146 -9.75 -2.29 7.63
N VAL A 147 -9.86 -3.62 7.67
CA VAL A 147 -9.43 -4.54 6.61
C VAL A 147 -10.52 -5.58 6.48
N GLY A 148 -11.15 -5.66 5.32
CA GLY A 148 -12.28 -6.57 5.15
C GLY A 148 -12.78 -6.66 3.72
N PRO A 149 -13.93 -7.33 3.50
CA PRO A 149 -14.58 -7.42 2.19
C PRO A 149 -14.96 -6.05 1.64
N TRP A 150 -15.05 -5.93 0.32
CA TRP A 150 -15.60 -4.72 -0.29
C TRP A 150 -17.02 -4.46 0.20
N ARG A 151 -17.25 -3.26 0.69
CA ARG A 151 -18.57 -2.72 0.97
C ARG A 151 -19.12 -2.05 -0.28
N GLU A 152 -20.42 -1.99 -0.42
CA GLU A 152 -21.07 -1.28 -1.52
C GLU A 152 -20.69 0.21 -1.45
N SER A 153 -19.97 0.67 -2.47
CA SER A 153 -19.47 2.04 -2.54
C SER A 153 -19.01 2.35 -3.96
N GLU A 154 -19.34 3.53 -4.45
CA GLU A 154 -18.81 4.04 -5.68
C GLU A 154 -17.47 4.76 -5.44
N PRO A 155 -16.53 4.71 -6.40
CA PRO A 155 -15.30 5.50 -6.33
C PRO A 155 -15.64 6.99 -6.43
N VAL A 156 -14.84 7.82 -5.76
CA VAL A 156 -14.99 9.28 -5.89
C VAL A 156 -14.64 9.74 -7.29
N VAL A 157 -15.39 10.70 -7.81
CA VAL A 157 -15.13 11.26 -9.15
C VAL A 157 -13.95 12.22 -9.05
N VAL A 158 -12.73 11.68 -9.12
CA VAL A 158 -11.48 12.45 -9.10
C VAL A 158 -10.53 11.92 -10.17
N SER A 159 -9.85 12.84 -10.87
CA SER A 159 -8.80 12.49 -11.83
C SER A 159 -7.52 13.22 -11.44
N ILE A 160 -6.45 12.47 -11.18
CA ILE A 160 -5.16 12.97 -10.71
C ILE A 160 -4.05 12.22 -11.43
N THR A 161 -3.11 12.94 -12.01
CA THR A 161 -1.86 12.37 -12.52
C THR A 161 -0.71 12.70 -11.60
N VAL A 162 0.01 11.69 -11.15
CA VAL A 162 1.22 11.83 -10.35
C VAL A 162 2.42 11.52 -11.24
N PRO A 163 3.18 12.54 -11.66
CA PRO A 163 4.37 12.33 -12.45
C PRO A 163 5.46 11.66 -11.62
N ARG A 164 6.19 10.73 -12.22
CA ARG A 164 7.31 10.03 -11.58
C ARG A 164 6.99 9.47 -10.18
N MET A 165 5.82 8.88 -10.01
CA MET A 165 5.47 8.19 -8.77
C MET A 165 6.34 6.95 -8.59
N LEU A 166 6.82 6.71 -7.37
CA LEU A 166 7.51 5.46 -7.05
C LEU A 166 6.53 4.30 -7.15
N ARG A 167 6.69 3.49 -8.19
CA ARG A 167 5.80 2.37 -8.48
C ARG A 167 6.24 1.10 -7.74
N TRP A 168 7.52 0.76 -7.87
CA TRP A 168 8.14 -0.42 -7.30
C TRP A 168 9.45 -0.04 -6.61
N VAL A 169 9.78 -0.75 -5.52
CA VAL A 169 11.06 -0.60 -4.81
C VAL A 169 11.97 -1.78 -5.09
N PHE A 170 11.40 -2.97 -5.24
CA PHE A 170 12.11 -4.21 -5.52
C PHE A 170 11.58 -4.82 -6.80
N GLU A 171 12.46 -5.46 -7.58
CA GLU A 171 12.03 -6.26 -8.73
C GLU A 171 11.01 -7.33 -8.30
N ASP A 172 10.10 -7.68 -9.22
CA ASP A 172 9.15 -8.79 -9.01
C ASP A 172 9.85 -10.14 -8.84
N LYS A 173 11.10 -10.22 -9.30
CA LYS A 173 11.96 -11.38 -9.09
C LYS A 173 12.49 -11.33 -7.67
N PHE A 174 12.19 -12.34 -6.91
CA PHE A 174 12.35 -12.47 -5.46
C PHE A 174 13.79 -12.51 -4.93
N ASN A 175 14.76 -12.08 -5.68
CA ASN A 175 16.17 -12.00 -5.26
C ASN A 175 16.49 -10.80 -4.34
N GLY A 176 15.49 -9.98 -4.03
CA GLY A 176 15.65 -8.83 -3.12
C GLY A 176 16.48 -7.69 -3.71
N ALA A 177 16.77 -7.68 -5.01
CA ALA A 177 17.50 -6.60 -5.64
C ALA A 177 16.73 -5.29 -5.51
N PHE A 178 17.38 -4.26 -4.99
CA PHE A 178 16.84 -2.92 -4.90
C PHE A 178 16.85 -2.28 -6.30
N ALA A 179 15.67 -2.13 -6.87
CA ALA A 179 15.48 -1.56 -8.20
C ALA A 179 14.26 -0.63 -8.22
N PRO A 180 14.38 0.60 -7.70
CA PRO A 180 13.26 1.54 -7.67
C PRO A 180 12.84 1.94 -9.08
N VAL A 181 11.56 1.75 -9.39
CA VAL A 181 10.96 2.13 -10.66
C VAL A 181 10.01 3.28 -10.44
N PHE A 182 10.20 4.35 -11.18
CA PHE A 182 9.33 5.53 -11.22
C PHE A 182 8.59 5.58 -12.55
N ALA A 183 7.30 5.87 -12.50
CA ALA A 183 6.48 6.06 -13.69
C ALA A 183 5.36 7.06 -13.41
N ASP A 184 4.83 7.65 -14.45
CA ASP A 184 3.62 8.45 -14.35
C ASP A 184 2.44 7.51 -14.04
N VAL A 185 1.67 7.86 -13.01
CA VAL A 185 0.50 7.07 -12.58
C VAL A 185 -0.71 7.99 -12.59
N THR A 186 -1.72 7.59 -13.34
CA THR A 186 -2.97 8.34 -13.46
C THR A 186 -4.09 7.61 -12.73
N CYS A 187 -4.82 8.37 -11.93
CA CYS A 187 -6.11 8.02 -11.39
C CYS A 187 -7.17 8.64 -12.30
N GLU A 188 -8.04 7.85 -12.87
CA GLU A 188 -9.16 8.30 -13.70
C GLU A 188 -10.48 7.97 -13.02
N HIS A 189 -11.31 8.99 -12.78
CA HIS A 189 -12.60 8.83 -12.10
C HIS A 189 -12.52 8.01 -10.79
N GLY A 190 -11.46 8.26 -10.00
CA GLY A 190 -11.24 7.54 -8.74
C GLY A 190 -10.67 6.14 -8.88
N VAL A 191 -10.24 5.72 -10.07
CA VAL A 191 -9.67 4.39 -10.33
C VAL A 191 -8.23 4.51 -10.80
N VAL A 192 -7.33 3.73 -10.18
CA VAL A 192 -5.92 3.61 -10.55
C VAL A 192 -5.64 2.19 -11.02
N HIS A 193 -5.05 2.04 -12.19
CA HIS A 193 -4.59 0.77 -12.73
C HIS A 193 -3.09 0.60 -12.52
N TYR A 194 -2.68 -0.56 -11.96
CA TYR A 194 -1.27 -0.89 -11.67
C TYR A 194 -0.68 -1.95 -12.61
N ALA A 195 -1.47 -2.45 -13.53
CA ALA A 195 -1.03 -3.45 -14.51
C ALA A 195 -0.04 -2.89 -15.53
#